data_c212c20ffbefe0971a462745595f5f08
#
_entry.id   c212c20ffbefe0971a462745595f5f08
#
_cell.length_a   1.000
_cell.length_b   1.000
_cell.length_c   1.000
_cell.angle_alpha   90.00
_cell.angle_beta   90.00
_cell.angle_gamma   90.00
#
_symmetry.space_group_name_H-M   'P 1'
#
loop_
_entity.id
_entity.type
_entity.pdbx_description
1 polymer ?
#
loop_
_entity_poly.entity_id
_entity_poly.type
_entity_poly.pdbx_seq_one_letter_code
_entity_poly.pdbx_strand_id
1 'polypeptide(L)'
;MCLQSSTMSEHIEITPEIIEIRHYLHAHPERSFKEYETSAYIEKLLRAHDIEVLNNPLETGVVGLIRGDQPGPRIALRADIDGLPIQEDTGLPFSSVNDGVMHGCGHDLHMSYMLGAAFWLAKRRKHIKGSIKLLFQPAEELGLGAKAMVDAGLLADVSAAIGAHNNPNYSPGQIAVGPEPMMAGCVKFHVTLHATGTHAGYPHKGTGPIEALATMVLALQTIVSRNVSPFHPLVLSITEMHGGHVWNVVPDKASFQGTVRYFHKSDGELVEKRFKQQVQSIAAGYGITADIDWDDFQNPLVSDTELSKIVADNVRDYAQLEPIHPSMAGEDFCDFMPVTMPVFAFIGSNGEEGCPDWHSPHFVGLDESLQAGVEFYANAALTVLNELS
;
A
#
# COMPACT_ATOMS: atom_id res chain seq x y z
N MET A 1 -7.79 -18.50 37.21
CA MET A 1 -6.69 -17.69 37.72
C MET A 1 -5.97 -17.15 36.49
N CYS A 2 -6.46 -16.04 35.93
CA CYS A 2 -5.86 -15.39 34.76
C CYS A 2 -4.57 -14.72 35.22
N LEU A 3 -3.45 -15.20 34.73
CA LEU A 3 -2.19 -14.45 34.78
C LEU A 3 -2.28 -13.35 33.71
N GLN A 4 -2.67 -12.16 34.11
CA GLN A 4 -2.39 -10.95 33.38
C GLN A 4 -0.88 -10.73 33.43
N SER A 5 -0.17 -11.17 32.40
CA SER A 5 1.15 -10.62 32.10
C SER A 5 0.91 -9.31 31.35
N SER A 6 0.67 -8.24 32.09
CA SER A 6 0.74 -6.89 31.52
C SER A 6 2.21 -6.65 31.13
N THR A 7 2.54 -6.87 29.87
CA THR A 7 3.68 -6.18 29.28
C THR A 7 3.30 -4.71 29.26
N MET A 8 3.74 -3.95 30.29
CA MET A 8 3.59 -2.51 30.31
C MET A 8 4.30 -1.99 29.05
N SER A 9 3.56 -1.28 28.18
CA SER A 9 4.17 -0.55 27.08
C SER A 9 5.15 0.47 27.68
N GLU A 10 6.39 0.42 27.20
CA GLU A 10 7.37 1.44 27.60
C GLU A 10 7.23 2.66 26.70
N HIS A 11 7.17 3.84 27.28
CA HIS A 11 7.26 5.07 26.51
C HIS A 11 8.66 5.18 25.88
N ILE A 12 8.72 5.40 24.58
CA ILE A 12 9.97 5.44 23.81
C ILE A 12 10.29 6.89 23.47
N GLU A 13 11.32 7.44 24.08
CA GLU A 13 11.76 8.80 23.77
C GLU A 13 12.32 8.89 22.34
N ILE A 14 11.79 9.82 21.54
CA ILE A 14 12.30 10.10 20.20
C ILE A 14 13.56 10.94 20.32
N THR A 15 14.67 10.39 19.85
CA THR A 15 15.95 11.07 19.86
C THR A 15 16.07 12.06 18.69
N PRO A 16 16.88 13.13 18.83
CA PRO A 16 17.17 14.02 17.69
C PRO A 16 17.70 13.28 16.46
N GLU A 17 18.43 12.18 16.67
CA GLU A 17 18.94 11.32 15.59
C GLU A 17 17.83 10.83 14.66
N ILE A 18 16.68 10.39 15.19
CA ILE A 18 15.57 9.90 14.36
C ILE A 18 14.93 11.01 13.53
N ILE A 19 14.84 12.22 14.08
CA ILE A 19 14.35 13.40 13.35
C ILE A 19 15.33 13.75 12.20
N GLU A 20 16.63 13.75 12.49
CA GLU A 20 17.67 14.01 11.47
C GLU A 20 17.66 12.94 10.37
N ILE A 21 17.48 11.67 10.72
CA ILE A 21 17.33 10.55 9.77
C ILE A 21 16.10 10.80 8.87
N ARG A 22 14.97 11.13 9.45
CA ARG A 22 13.73 11.42 8.69
C ARG A 22 13.94 12.58 7.72
N HIS A 23 14.54 13.69 8.17
CA HIS A 23 14.81 14.85 7.32
C HIS A 23 15.79 14.50 6.18
N TYR A 24 16.82 13.69 6.47
CA TYR A 24 17.73 13.22 5.43
C TYR A 24 17.04 12.35 4.39
N LEU A 25 16.23 11.36 4.81
CA LEU A 25 15.49 10.49 3.92
C LEU A 25 14.49 11.28 3.06
N HIS A 26 13.77 12.23 3.67
CA HIS A 26 12.84 13.11 2.95
C HIS A 26 13.54 13.94 1.87
N ALA A 27 14.72 14.46 2.19
CA ALA A 27 15.50 15.28 1.25
C ALA A 27 16.13 14.48 0.09
N HIS A 28 16.24 13.14 0.21
CA HIS A 28 16.94 12.30 -0.77
C HIS A 28 16.06 11.16 -1.30
N PRO A 29 14.82 11.44 -1.79
CA PRO A 29 13.95 10.39 -2.30
C PRO A 29 14.48 9.81 -3.61
N GLU A 30 14.31 8.50 -3.78
CA GLU A 30 14.66 7.79 -5.01
C GLU A 30 13.42 7.03 -5.52
N ARG A 31 13.34 6.86 -6.84
CA ARG A 31 12.19 6.16 -7.47
C ARG A 31 12.25 4.65 -7.23
N SER A 32 11.08 4.03 -7.36
CA SER A 32 10.89 2.58 -7.28
C SER A 32 11.93 1.78 -8.08
N PHE A 33 12.54 0.79 -7.45
CA PHE A 33 13.67 -0.02 -7.96
C PHE A 33 14.95 0.79 -8.34
N LYS A 34 15.10 1.99 -7.78
CA LYS A 34 16.29 2.83 -7.92
C LYS A 34 16.77 3.39 -6.58
N GLU A 35 16.31 2.83 -5.47
CA GLU A 35 16.56 3.26 -4.09
C GLU A 35 17.95 2.82 -3.61
N TYR A 36 19.00 3.10 -4.41
CA TYR A 36 20.37 2.64 -4.14
C TYR A 36 21.01 3.37 -2.96
N GLU A 37 20.95 4.69 -2.95
CA GLU A 37 21.53 5.51 -1.88
C GLU A 37 20.72 5.39 -0.59
N THR A 38 19.38 5.31 -0.71
CA THR A 38 18.49 5.04 0.41
C THR A 38 18.82 3.71 1.06
N SER A 39 18.99 2.64 0.27
CA SER A 39 19.37 1.31 0.75
C SER A 39 20.74 1.33 1.43
N ALA A 40 21.74 1.98 0.83
CA ALA A 40 23.08 2.10 1.40
C ALA A 40 23.06 2.89 2.73
N TYR A 41 22.25 3.94 2.82
CA TYR A 41 22.10 4.74 4.03
C TYR A 41 21.46 3.94 5.16
N ILE A 42 20.39 3.21 4.89
CA ILE A 42 19.72 2.34 5.85
C ILE A 42 20.67 1.24 6.34
N GLU A 43 21.38 0.58 5.42
CA GLU A 43 22.37 -0.45 5.81
C GLU A 43 23.42 0.10 6.75
N LYS A 44 23.98 1.28 6.47
CA LYS A 44 24.94 1.96 7.34
C LYS A 44 24.38 2.22 8.73
N LEU A 45 23.12 2.70 8.83
CA LEU A 45 22.45 2.97 10.09
C LEU A 45 22.24 1.68 10.90
N LEU A 46 21.75 0.61 10.27
CA LEU A 46 21.56 -0.68 10.96
C LEU A 46 22.87 -1.21 11.55
N ARG A 47 23.98 -1.18 10.78
CA ARG A 47 25.31 -1.61 11.25
C ARG A 47 25.81 -0.73 12.39
N ALA A 48 25.57 0.58 12.35
CA ALA A 48 25.98 1.51 13.41
C ALA A 48 25.25 1.27 14.74
N HIS A 49 24.06 0.64 14.68
CA HIS A 49 23.26 0.26 15.84
C HIS A 49 23.35 -1.24 16.20
N ASP A 50 24.41 -1.93 15.78
CA ASP A 50 24.66 -3.36 16.04
C ASP A 50 23.52 -4.28 15.55
N ILE A 51 22.83 -3.92 14.47
CA ILE A 51 21.81 -4.74 13.82
C ILE A 51 22.45 -5.49 12.65
N GLU A 52 22.26 -6.80 12.64
CA GLU A 52 22.75 -7.68 11.57
C GLU A 52 22.05 -7.32 10.24
N VAL A 53 22.81 -7.13 9.18
CA VAL A 53 22.29 -6.97 7.82
C VAL A 53 22.44 -8.28 7.08
N LEU A 54 21.32 -8.84 6.64
CA LEU A 54 21.27 -10.09 5.89
C LEU A 54 21.49 -9.85 4.39
N ASN A 55 21.83 -10.93 3.68
CA ASN A 55 21.85 -10.87 2.22
C ASN A 55 20.46 -10.58 1.66
N ASN A 56 20.37 -9.57 0.81
CA ASN A 56 19.17 -9.24 0.06
C ASN A 56 19.41 -9.64 -1.42
N PRO A 57 18.61 -10.56 -2.00
CA PRO A 57 18.75 -10.94 -3.39
C PRO A 57 18.21 -9.89 -4.39
N LEU A 58 17.51 -8.85 -3.90
CA LEU A 58 17.03 -7.73 -4.72
C LEU A 58 18.14 -6.69 -4.89
N GLU A 59 18.10 -5.89 -5.97
CA GLU A 59 19.09 -4.84 -6.24
C GLU A 59 18.99 -3.67 -5.24
N THR A 60 17.77 -3.38 -4.74
CA THR A 60 17.50 -2.32 -3.76
C THR A 60 16.69 -2.86 -2.60
N GLY A 61 16.55 -2.07 -1.54
CA GLY A 61 15.98 -2.51 -0.28
C GLY A 61 17.03 -3.11 0.66
N VAL A 62 16.67 -3.29 1.92
CA VAL A 62 17.57 -3.81 2.96
C VAL A 62 16.84 -4.82 3.83
N VAL A 63 17.53 -5.87 4.23
CA VAL A 63 17.03 -6.87 5.17
C VAL A 63 17.89 -6.84 6.42
N GLY A 64 17.32 -6.38 7.54
CA GLY A 64 17.95 -6.41 8.85
C GLY A 64 17.45 -7.59 9.70
N LEU A 65 18.19 -7.93 10.76
CA LEU A 65 17.79 -8.94 11.71
C LEU A 65 18.19 -8.57 13.14
N ILE A 66 17.22 -8.54 14.03
CA ILE A 66 17.41 -8.44 15.47
C ILE A 66 17.14 -9.81 16.07
N ARG A 67 18.17 -10.45 16.62
CA ARG A 67 18.04 -11.71 17.35
C ARG A 67 17.78 -11.44 18.82
N GLY A 68 16.71 -12.01 19.35
CA GLY A 68 16.46 -12.04 20.78
C GLY A 68 17.36 -13.07 21.49
N ASP A 69 17.54 -12.89 22.77
CA ASP A 69 18.32 -13.81 23.60
C ASP A 69 17.52 -15.06 24.01
N GLN A 70 16.23 -15.11 23.73
CA GLN A 70 15.33 -16.22 24.03
C GLN A 70 14.85 -16.90 22.76
N PRO A 71 14.69 -18.24 22.75
CA PRO A 71 14.11 -18.94 21.59
C PRO A 71 12.65 -18.51 21.38
N GLY A 72 12.21 -18.52 20.13
CA GLY A 72 10.85 -18.15 19.77
C GLY A 72 10.67 -18.00 18.26
N PRO A 73 9.52 -17.52 17.82
CA PRO A 73 9.18 -17.34 16.42
C PRO A 73 9.99 -16.20 15.78
N ARG A 74 9.91 -16.10 14.46
CA ARG A 74 10.39 -14.94 13.70
C ARG A 74 9.22 -14.17 13.15
N ILE A 75 9.23 -12.86 13.37
CA ILE A 75 8.31 -11.92 12.74
C ILE A 75 9.06 -10.95 11.85
N ALA A 76 8.35 -10.24 10.99
CA ALA A 76 8.89 -9.16 10.18
C ALA A 76 8.25 -7.81 10.54
N LEU A 77 9.04 -6.75 10.50
CA LEU A 77 8.59 -5.38 10.40
C LEU A 77 8.88 -4.89 8.99
N ARG A 78 7.95 -4.18 8.37
CA ARG A 78 8.09 -3.68 6.99
C ARG A 78 7.91 -2.16 6.93
N ALA A 79 8.80 -1.51 6.22
CA ALA A 79 8.64 -0.15 5.75
C ALA A 79 9.03 -0.09 4.26
N ASP A 80 8.22 0.57 3.46
CA ASP A 80 8.54 0.94 2.09
C ASP A 80 9.57 2.08 2.05
N ILE A 81 10.30 2.21 0.92
CA ILE A 81 11.44 3.12 0.86
C ILE A 81 11.49 4.00 -0.39
N ASP A 82 10.59 3.80 -1.35
CA ASP A 82 10.60 4.51 -2.61
C ASP A 82 9.88 5.86 -2.55
N GLY A 83 10.19 6.72 -3.51
CA GLY A 83 9.57 8.02 -3.74
C GLY A 83 8.88 8.10 -5.09
N LEU A 84 8.02 9.10 -5.23
CA LEU A 84 7.18 9.37 -6.39
C LEU A 84 7.84 10.34 -7.38
N PRO A 85 7.55 10.20 -8.69
CA PRO A 85 7.99 11.15 -9.71
C PRO A 85 7.16 12.46 -9.68
N ILE A 86 7.24 13.17 -8.56
CA ILE A 86 6.52 14.42 -8.30
C ILE A 86 7.54 15.50 -7.91
N GLN A 87 7.38 16.70 -8.48
CA GLN A 87 8.14 17.87 -8.04
C GLN A 87 7.56 18.38 -6.72
N GLU A 88 8.35 18.33 -5.67
CA GLU A 88 7.94 18.82 -4.36
C GLU A 88 7.77 20.34 -4.35
N ASP A 89 6.69 20.81 -3.71
CA ASP A 89 6.36 22.21 -3.48
C ASP A 89 5.80 22.42 -2.06
N THR A 90 6.53 21.90 -1.07
CA THR A 90 6.13 22.00 0.35
C THR A 90 6.72 23.22 1.05
N GLY A 91 7.87 23.71 0.57
CA GLY A 91 8.62 24.79 1.23
C GLY A 91 9.31 24.37 2.54
N LEU A 92 9.41 23.08 2.83
CA LEU A 92 10.11 22.56 4.00
C LEU A 92 11.61 22.85 3.91
N PRO A 93 12.30 23.10 5.04
CA PRO A 93 13.76 23.32 5.03
C PRO A 93 14.56 22.08 4.62
N PHE A 94 13.94 20.92 4.65
CA PHE A 94 14.49 19.62 4.21
C PHE A 94 13.72 19.04 3.01
N SER A 95 13.12 19.88 2.18
CA SER A 95 12.51 19.48 0.91
C SER A 95 13.49 18.70 0.04
N SER A 96 12.94 17.87 -0.87
CA SER A 96 13.74 17.05 -1.79
C SER A 96 14.79 17.85 -2.53
N VAL A 97 16.03 17.36 -2.51
CA VAL A 97 17.14 17.89 -3.33
C VAL A 97 17.21 17.17 -4.69
N ASN A 98 16.43 16.13 -4.91
CA ASN A 98 16.33 15.35 -6.14
C ASN A 98 15.18 15.90 -6.99
N ASP A 99 15.54 16.67 -8.04
CA ASP A 99 14.57 17.31 -8.92
C ASP A 99 13.57 16.31 -9.51
N GLY A 100 12.28 16.61 -9.41
CA GLY A 100 11.20 15.78 -9.91
C GLY A 100 10.94 14.48 -9.12
N VAL A 101 11.48 14.33 -7.92
CA VAL A 101 11.21 13.18 -7.04
C VAL A 101 10.88 13.65 -5.63
N MET A 102 9.89 13.05 -5.00
CA MET A 102 9.40 13.41 -3.67
C MET A 102 8.94 12.18 -2.88
N HIS A 103 9.10 12.19 -1.55
CA HIS A 103 8.37 11.30 -0.66
C HIS A 103 6.92 11.80 -0.45
N GLY A 104 6.15 11.84 -1.55
CA GLY A 104 4.76 12.32 -1.58
C GLY A 104 3.74 11.37 -0.94
N CYS A 105 4.16 10.16 -0.55
CA CYS A 105 3.36 9.19 0.20
C CYS A 105 3.82 9.03 1.65
N GLY A 106 4.93 9.69 2.04
CA GLY A 106 5.44 9.70 3.40
C GLY A 106 6.25 8.46 3.79
N HIS A 107 6.88 7.79 2.84
CA HIS A 107 7.72 6.61 3.11
C HIS A 107 8.97 6.97 3.94
N ASP A 108 9.41 8.22 3.95
CA ASP A 108 10.41 8.75 4.87
C ASP A 108 9.99 8.63 6.34
N LEU A 109 8.70 8.83 6.65
CA LEU A 109 8.13 8.57 7.97
C LEU A 109 8.15 7.07 8.29
N HIS A 110 7.70 6.21 7.35
CA HIS A 110 7.65 4.76 7.57
C HIS A 110 9.03 4.17 7.88
N MET A 111 10.04 4.56 7.09
CA MET A 111 11.44 4.18 7.37
C MET A 111 11.89 4.64 8.76
N SER A 112 11.56 5.87 9.12
CA SER A 112 11.98 6.47 10.40
C SER A 112 11.26 5.84 11.59
N TYR A 113 9.98 5.49 11.47
CA TYR A 113 9.25 4.73 12.49
C TYR A 113 9.95 3.40 12.76
N MET A 114 10.21 2.63 11.69
CA MET A 114 10.82 1.31 11.81
C MET A 114 12.28 1.38 12.29
N LEU A 115 13.08 2.37 11.84
CA LEU A 115 14.45 2.56 12.33
C LEU A 115 14.49 2.91 13.80
N GLY A 116 13.65 3.85 14.26
CA GLY A 116 13.56 4.21 15.67
C GLY A 116 13.19 3.02 16.54
N ALA A 117 12.18 2.23 16.14
CA ALA A 117 11.79 1.01 16.81
C ALA A 117 12.93 -0.03 16.80
N ALA A 118 13.61 -0.21 15.68
CA ALA A 118 14.71 -1.16 15.55
C ALA A 118 15.90 -0.81 16.49
N PHE A 119 16.27 0.46 16.58
CA PHE A 119 17.33 0.92 17.47
C PHE A 119 16.98 0.71 18.94
N TRP A 120 15.73 0.93 19.30
CA TRP A 120 15.23 0.68 20.65
C TRP A 120 15.21 -0.82 20.99
N LEU A 121 14.70 -1.65 20.07
CA LEU A 121 14.62 -3.11 20.20
C LEU A 121 16.00 -3.76 20.25
N ALA A 122 16.96 -3.30 19.44
CA ALA A 122 18.31 -3.82 19.41
C ALA A 122 19.04 -3.70 20.75
N LYS A 123 18.71 -2.70 21.57
CA LYS A 123 19.23 -2.53 22.92
C LYS A 123 18.53 -3.43 23.97
N ARG A 124 17.47 -4.14 23.57
CA ARG A 124 16.57 -4.90 24.46
C ARG A 124 16.45 -6.38 24.10
N ARG A 125 17.46 -6.97 23.45
CA ARG A 125 17.45 -8.38 23.00
C ARG A 125 17.05 -9.38 24.08
N LYS A 126 17.37 -9.10 25.36
CA LYS A 126 16.98 -9.93 26.52
C LYS A 126 15.47 -10.08 26.71
N HIS A 127 14.68 -9.12 26.19
CA HIS A 127 13.23 -9.12 26.28
C HIS A 127 12.56 -9.65 25.00
N ILE A 128 13.34 -10.02 23.98
CA ILE A 128 12.85 -10.52 22.70
C ILE A 128 12.90 -12.05 22.72
N LYS A 129 11.73 -12.69 22.54
CA LYS A 129 11.59 -14.11 22.29
C LYS A 129 11.56 -14.36 20.79
N GLY A 130 12.58 -15.04 20.26
CA GLY A 130 12.73 -15.27 18.83
C GLY A 130 13.52 -14.16 18.11
N SER A 131 13.06 -13.71 16.96
CA SER A 131 13.78 -12.71 16.18
C SER A 131 12.85 -11.82 15.36
N ILE A 132 13.34 -10.63 15.04
CA ILE A 132 12.63 -9.61 14.27
C ILE A 132 13.41 -9.34 12.99
N LYS A 133 12.84 -9.67 11.85
CA LYS A 133 13.38 -9.34 10.52
C LYS A 133 12.88 -7.94 10.13
N LEU A 134 13.77 -7.08 9.68
CA LEU A 134 13.44 -5.73 9.22
C LEU A 134 13.46 -5.75 7.70
N LEU A 135 12.33 -5.48 7.07
CA LEU A 135 12.17 -5.46 5.62
C LEU A 135 11.99 -4.01 5.16
N PHE A 136 13.07 -3.40 4.68
CA PHE A 136 13.02 -2.12 3.99
C PHE A 136 12.74 -2.39 2.53
N GLN A 137 11.48 -2.25 2.15
CA GLN A 137 10.92 -2.75 0.89
C GLN A 137 11.01 -1.70 -0.22
N PRO A 138 11.61 -2.01 -1.39
CA PRO A 138 11.59 -1.14 -2.55
C PRO A 138 10.23 -1.18 -3.26
N ALA A 139 9.98 -0.21 -4.14
CA ALA A 139 8.98 -0.24 -5.20
C ALA A 139 7.53 -0.53 -4.76
N GLU A 140 7.09 0.03 -3.63
CA GLU A 140 5.68 -0.04 -3.21
C GLU A 140 4.78 0.67 -4.22
N GLU A 141 5.16 1.86 -4.70
CA GLU A 141 4.38 2.71 -5.61
C GLU A 141 4.14 2.09 -7.00
N LEU A 142 4.85 1.02 -7.33
CA LEU A 142 4.58 0.19 -8.51
C LEU A 142 3.71 -1.03 -8.19
N GLY A 143 3.42 -1.32 -6.92
CA GLY A 143 2.72 -2.53 -6.48
C GLY A 143 3.51 -3.82 -6.73
N LEU A 144 4.84 -3.76 -6.70
CA LEU A 144 5.71 -4.88 -7.11
C LEU A 144 6.74 -5.28 -6.05
N GLY A 145 7.02 -4.42 -5.09
CA GLY A 145 8.10 -4.62 -4.13
C GLY A 145 7.83 -5.74 -3.14
N ALA A 146 6.63 -5.79 -2.56
CA ALA A 146 6.26 -6.84 -1.62
C ALA A 146 6.26 -8.21 -2.30
N LYS A 147 5.69 -8.31 -3.52
CA LYS A 147 5.75 -9.54 -4.31
C LYS A 147 7.18 -9.97 -4.61
N ALA A 148 8.05 -9.04 -4.97
CA ALA A 148 9.46 -9.34 -5.22
C ALA A 148 10.16 -9.91 -3.97
N MET A 149 9.86 -9.39 -2.78
CA MET A 149 10.37 -9.93 -1.52
C MET A 149 9.84 -11.34 -1.21
N VAL A 150 8.56 -11.60 -1.48
CA VAL A 150 7.96 -12.94 -1.33
C VAL A 150 8.62 -13.93 -2.29
N ASP A 151 8.72 -13.56 -3.56
CA ASP A 151 9.32 -14.41 -4.61
C ASP A 151 10.81 -14.69 -4.33
N ALA A 152 11.50 -13.75 -3.71
CA ALA A 152 12.89 -13.91 -3.25
C ALA A 152 13.03 -14.79 -1.97
N GLY A 153 11.92 -15.27 -1.40
CA GLY A 153 11.91 -16.13 -0.22
C GLY A 153 12.21 -15.42 1.09
N LEU A 154 12.16 -14.10 1.13
CA LEU A 154 12.51 -13.32 2.33
C LEU A 154 11.51 -13.51 3.49
N LEU A 155 10.30 -14.00 3.19
CA LEU A 155 9.26 -14.25 4.19
C LEU A 155 9.07 -15.74 4.52
N ALA A 156 9.86 -16.66 3.96
CA ALA A 156 9.68 -18.11 4.12
C ALA A 156 9.79 -18.60 5.57
N ASP A 157 10.51 -17.87 6.43
CA ASP A 157 10.73 -18.17 7.84
C ASP A 157 10.02 -17.19 8.80
N VAL A 158 9.05 -16.41 8.29
CA VAL A 158 8.34 -15.36 9.01
C VAL A 158 6.92 -15.83 9.37
N SER A 159 6.57 -15.82 10.64
CA SER A 159 5.24 -16.21 11.12
C SER A 159 4.21 -15.09 10.98
N ALA A 160 4.60 -13.85 11.29
CA ALA A 160 3.76 -12.68 11.17
C ALA A 160 4.54 -11.49 10.60
N ALA A 161 3.86 -10.64 9.86
CA ALA A 161 4.44 -9.41 9.33
C ALA A 161 3.64 -8.19 9.81
N ILE A 162 4.33 -7.15 10.23
CA ILE A 162 3.76 -5.90 10.74
C ILE A 162 4.19 -4.76 9.82
N GLY A 163 3.22 -4.01 9.32
CA GLY A 163 3.44 -2.80 8.53
C GLY A 163 2.57 -1.66 9.04
N ALA A 164 2.90 -0.45 8.58
CA ALA A 164 2.08 0.71 8.84
C ALA A 164 2.18 1.69 7.68
N HIS A 165 1.12 2.47 7.49
CA HIS A 165 1.12 3.61 6.60
C HIS A 165 0.77 4.89 7.39
N ASN A 166 1.47 5.97 7.16
CA ASN A 166 1.07 7.26 7.68
C ASN A 166 -0.29 7.67 7.11
N ASN A 167 -1.09 8.40 7.86
CA ASN A 167 -2.37 8.88 7.34
C ASN A 167 -2.57 10.34 7.75
N PRO A 168 -2.63 11.27 6.77
CA PRO A 168 -2.75 12.70 7.07
C PRO A 168 -4.11 13.10 7.65
N ASN A 169 -5.12 12.21 7.58
CA ASN A 169 -6.45 12.47 8.15
C ASN A 169 -6.54 12.15 9.66
N TYR A 170 -5.51 11.54 10.23
CA TYR A 170 -5.37 11.35 11.67
C TYR A 170 -4.28 12.26 12.22
N SER A 171 -4.52 12.77 13.42
CA SER A 171 -3.52 13.58 14.12
C SER A 171 -2.36 12.76 14.64
N PRO A 172 -1.14 13.31 14.77
CA PRO A 172 -0.06 12.66 15.50
C PRO A 172 -0.51 12.15 16.87
N GLY A 173 -0.11 10.93 17.23
CA GLY A 173 -0.57 10.26 18.44
C GLY A 173 -1.83 9.41 18.27
N GLN A 174 -2.50 9.48 17.11
CA GLN A 174 -3.62 8.61 16.76
C GLN A 174 -3.15 7.43 15.91
N ILE A 175 -3.70 6.24 16.20
CA ILE A 175 -3.41 4.99 15.48
C ILE A 175 -4.72 4.28 15.20
N ALA A 176 -4.91 3.79 13.98
CA ALA A 176 -6.03 2.91 13.64
C ALA A 176 -5.49 1.54 13.23
N VAL A 177 -5.92 0.49 13.92
CA VAL A 177 -5.55 -0.91 13.64
C VAL A 177 -6.70 -1.83 14.06
N GLY A 178 -6.97 -2.86 13.27
CA GLY A 178 -8.06 -3.80 13.52
C GLY A 178 -8.23 -4.81 12.37
N PRO A 179 -9.25 -5.66 12.46
CA PRO A 179 -9.50 -6.72 11.48
C PRO A 179 -10.27 -6.26 10.24
N GLU A 180 -10.72 -5.02 10.20
CA GLU A 180 -11.45 -4.46 9.07
C GLU A 180 -10.53 -4.21 7.88
N PRO A 181 -11.03 -4.25 6.62
CA PRO A 181 -10.23 -3.85 5.45
C PRO A 181 -9.73 -2.41 5.59
N MET A 182 -8.45 -2.19 5.32
CA MET A 182 -7.82 -0.87 5.46
C MET A 182 -7.54 -0.19 4.12
N MET A 183 -7.02 -0.95 3.15
CA MET A 183 -6.67 -0.46 1.81
C MET A 183 -7.39 -1.31 0.76
N ALA A 184 -7.77 -0.69 -0.35
CA ALA A 184 -8.58 -1.34 -1.37
C ALA A 184 -7.79 -2.34 -2.22
N GLY A 185 -8.46 -3.39 -2.67
CA GLY A 185 -8.04 -4.18 -3.81
C GLY A 185 -8.10 -3.34 -5.09
N CYS A 186 -7.15 -3.56 -5.99
CA CYS A 186 -6.95 -2.74 -7.16
C CYS A 186 -6.94 -3.59 -8.43
N VAL A 187 -7.86 -3.26 -9.33
CA VAL A 187 -7.90 -3.81 -10.69
C VAL A 187 -7.59 -2.71 -11.68
N LYS A 188 -6.76 -3.01 -12.67
CA LYS A 188 -6.62 -2.26 -13.91
C LYS A 188 -7.29 -3.05 -15.01
N PHE A 189 -8.10 -2.41 -15.84
CA PHE A 189 -8.68 -3.04 -17.01
C PHE A 189 -8.43 -2.23 -18.27
N HIS A 190 -8.29 -2.93 -19.40
CA HIS A 190 -8.25 -2.35 -20.73
C HIS A 190 -9.14 -3.18 -21.66
N VAL A 191 -9.98 -2.52 -22.44
CA VAL A 191 -10.87 -3.17 -23.40
C VAL A 191 -10.60 -2.63 -24.79
N THR A 192 -10.39 -3.52 -25.75
CA THR A 192 -10.25 -3.22 -27.17
C THR A 192 -11.44 -3.76 -27.92
N LEU A 193 -12.13 -2.91 -28.66
CA LEU A 193 -13.26 -3.25 -29.53
C LEU A 193 -12.78 -3.37 -30.97
N HIS A 194 -13.21 -4.44 -31.64
CA HIS A 194 -12.85 -4.74 -33.03
C HIS A 194 -14.10 -4.76 -33.89
N ALA A 195 -14.08 -3.97 -34.95
CA ALA A 195 -15.14 -3.78 -35.93
C ALA A 195 -14.58 -3.87 -37.36
N THR A 196 -15.39 -3.69 -38.35
CA THR A 196 -14.94 -3.72 -39.75
C THR A 196 -14.65 -2.35 -40.33
N GLY A 197 -15.19 -1.27 -39.72
CA GLY A 197 -15.10 0.08 -40.26
C GLY A 197 -15.88 0.23 -41.58
N THR A 198 -16.12 1.48 -42.00
CA THR A 198 -16.71 1.77 -43.30
C THR A 198 -16.70 3.29 -43.60
N HIS A 199 -17.09 3.65 -44.80
CA HIS A 199 -17.36 5.05 -45.11
C HIS A 199 -18.60 5.54 -44.34
N ALA A 200 -18.49 6.69 -43.66
CA ALA A 200 -19.53 7.19 -42.75
C ALA A 200 -20.88 7.41 -43.42
N GLY A 201 -20.91 7.66 -44.74
CA GLY A 201 -22.13 7.76 -45.54
C GLY A 201 -22.78 6.41 -45.89
N TYR A 202 -22.10 5.28 -45.62
CA TYR A 202 -22.58 3.92 -45.92
C TYR A 202 -22.46 3.01 -44.70
N PRO A 203 -23.02 3.38 -43.52
CA PRO A 203 -22.83 2.66 -42.27
C PRO A 203 -23.33 1.21 -42.32
N HIS A 204 -24.27 0.90 -43.19
CA HIS A 204 -24.83 -0.46 -43.39
C HIS A 204 -23.86 -1.44 -44.08
N LYS A 205 -22.72 -0.97 -44.57
CA LYS A 205 -21.71 -1.81 -45.24
C LYS A 205 -20.61 -2.32 -44.31
N GLY A 206 -20.66 -1.94 -43.05
CA GLY A 206 -19.72 -2.36 -42.05
C GLY A 206 -20.28 -2.28 -40.63
N THR A 207 -19.42 -2.45 -39.66
CA THR A 207 -19.73 -2.26 -38.22
C THR A 207 -18.82 -1.17 -37.65
N GLY A 208 -19.31 -0.44 -36.65
CA GLY A 208 -18.53 0.58 -35.95
C GLY A 208 -18.54 0.36 -34.45
N PRO A 209 -17.44 0.68 -33.73
CA PRO A 209 -17.35 0.45 -32.32
C PRO A 209 -17.78 1.64 -31.45
N ILE A 210 -18.05 2.82 -32.02
CA ILE A 210 -18.31 4.07 -31.27
C ILE A 210 -19.59 3.98 -30.44
N GLU A 211 -20.69 3.51 -31.04
CA GLU A 211 -21.98 3.38 -30.37
C GLU A 211 -21.93 2.28 -29.29
N ALA A 212 -21.21 1.19 -29.58
CA ALA A 212 -20.96 0.13 -28.61
C ALA A 212 -20.13 0.65 -27.41
N LEU A 213 -19.05 1.40 -27.67
CA LEU A 213 -18.22 2.05 -26.64
C LEU A 213 -19.05 2.94 -25.74
N ALA A 214 -19.85 3.85 -26.32
CA ALA A 214 -20.71 4.76 -25.57
C ALA A 214 -21.72 3.98 -24.69
N THR A 215 -22.33 2.91 -25.25
CA THR A 215 -23.25 2.05 -24.51
C THR A 215 -22.54 1.32 -23.36
N MET A 216 -21.33 0.79 -23.57
CA MET A 216 -20.55 0.13 -22.54
C MET A 216 -20.20 1.08 -21.39
N VAL A 217 -19.74 2.30 -21.67
CA VAL A 217 -19.39 3.29 -20.65
C VAL A 217 -20.58 3.54 -19.71
N LEU A 218 -21.79 3.71 -20.24
CA LEU A 218 -22.98 3.94 -19.44
C LEU A 218 -23.44 2.65 -18.70
N ALA A 219 -23.47 1.52 -19.40
CA ALA A 219 -23.96 0.27 -18.84
C ALA A 219 -23.09 -0.24 -17.68
N LEU A 220 -21.75 -0.16 -17.80
CA LEU A 220 -20.82 -0.64 -16.80
C LEU A 220 -20.98 0.08 -15.45
N GLN A 221 -21.41 1.36 -15.44
CA GLN A 221 -21.71 2.07 -14.19
C GLN A 221 -22.85 1.41 -13.40
N THR A 222 -23.74 0.70 -14.06
CA THR A 222 -24.85 0.00 -13.39
C THR A 222 -24.40 -1.20 -12.58
N ILE A 223 -23.20 -1.73 -12.80
CA ILE A 223 -22.65 -2.83 -12.00
C ILE A 223 -22.60 -2.42 -10.53
N VAL A 224 -22.05 -1.25 -10.23
CA VAL A 224 -21.96 -0.74 -8.85
C VAL A 224 -23.36 -0.55 -8.27
N SER A 225 -24.24 0.16 -8.97
CA SER A 225 -25.55 0.54 -8.43
C SER A 225 -26.57 -0.60 -8.40
N ARG A 226 -26.38 -1.72 -9.12
CA ARG A 226 -27.37 -2.79 -9.30
C ARG A 226 -26.91 -4.19 -8.90
N ASN A 227 -25.59 -4.39 -8.72
CA ASN A 227 -25.07 -5.72 -8.42
C ASN A 227 -24.30 -5.77 -7.08
N VAL A 228 -23.64 -4.66 -6.70
CA VAL A 228 -22.89 -4.58 -5.43
C VAL A 228 -23.82 -4.19 -4.30
N SER A 229 -23.58 -4.72 -3.10
CA SER A 229 -24.29 -4.34 -1.88
C SER A 229 -24.16 -2.83 -1.63
N PRO A 230 -25.25 -2.10 -1.30
CA PRO A 230 -25.17 -0.67 -1.00
C PRO A 230 -24.38 -0.37 0.29
N PHE A 231 -24.07 -1.39 1.08
CA PHE A 231 -23.22 -1.27 2.28
C PHE A 231 -21.75 -1.56 2.02
N HIS A 232 -21.39 -1.94 0.79
CA HIS A 232 -20.01 -2.21 0.39
C HIS A 232 -19.50 -1.10 -0.53
N PRO A 233 -18.54 -0.28 -0.07
CA PRO A 233 -17.91 0.71 -0.93
C PRO A 233 -17.18 0.05 -2.10
N LEU A 234 -17.46 0.52 -3.32
CA LEU A 234 -16.78 0.05 -4.53
C LEU A 234 -16.72 1.19 -5.56
N VAL A 235 -15.58 1.29 -6.22
CA VAL A 235 -15.35 2.22 -7.33
C VAL A 235 -15.15 1.45 -8.62
N LEU A 236 -15.85 1.83 -9.69
CA LEU A 236 -15.58 1.46 -11.07
C LEU A 236 -15.46 2.75 -11.88
N SER A 237 -14.25 3.08 -12.30
CA SER A 237 -13.97 4.30 -13.07
C SER A 237 -13.40 3.96 -14.43
N ILE A 238 -14.04 4.48 -15.48
CA ILE A 238 -13.46 4.52 -16.83
C ILE A 238 -12.75 5.85 -16.96
N THR A 239 -11.44 5.81 -17.19
CA THR A 239 -10.57 6.99 -17.11
C THR A 239 -10.05 7.45 -18.46
N GLU A 240 -10.18 6.59 -19.47
CA GLU A 240 -9.69 6.87 -20.81
C GLU A 240 -10.54 6.13 -21.86
N MET A 241 -10.81 6.77 -23.00
CA MET A 241 -11.47 6.15 -24.15
C MET A 241 -10.98 6.76 -25.45
N HIS A 242 -10.82 5.91 -26.47
CA HIS A 242 -10.37 6.30 -27.81
C HIS A 242 -11.20 5.65 -28.90
N GLY A 243 -11.47 6.38 -29.98
CA GLY A 243 -12.17 5.84 -31.17
C GLY A 243 -12.29 6.87 -32.28
N GLY A 244 -11.88 6.46 -33.49
CA GLY A 244 -11.97 7.30 -34.70
C GLY A 244 -10.83 8.34 -34.79
N HIS A 245 -10.54 8.74 -36.03
CA HIS A 245 -9.52 9.75 -36.36
C HIS A 245 -9.97 10.75 -37.38
N VAL A 246 -11.00 10.41 -38.17
CA VAL A 246 -11.45 11.20 -39.33
C VAL A 246 -12.98 11.26 -39.34
N TRP A 247 -13.54 12.45 -39.62
CA TRP A 247 -14.99 12.72 -39.52
C TRP A 247 -15.87 11.92 -40.47
N ASN A 248 -15.35 11.42 -41.58
CA ASN A 248 -16.11 10.69 -42.62
C ASN A 248 -15.76 9.20 -42.73
N VAL A 249 -15.08 8.64 -41.70
CA VAL A 249 -14.72 7.22 -41.61
C VAL A 249 -15.23 6.64 -40.29
N VAL A 250 -16.06 5.59 -40.38
CA VAL A 250 -16.39 4.76 -39.22
C VAL A 250 -15.16 3.93 -38.88
N PRO A 251 -14.58 4.04 -37.67
CA PRO A 251 -13.38 3.31 -37.32
C PRO A 251 -13.60 1.79 -37.23
N ASP A 252 -12.53 1.03 -37.38
CA ASP A 252 -12.50 -0.41 -37.19
C ASP A 252 -12.09 -0.82 -35.77
N LYS A 253 -11.62 0.15 -34.96
CA LYS A 253 -11.18 -0.05 -33.58
C LYS A 253 -11.62 1.09 -32.67
N ALA A 254 -11.93 0.74 -31.42
CA ALA A 254 -12.02 1.66 -30.29
C ALA A 254 -11.50 0.96 -29.03
N SER A 255 -11.18 1.74 -28.00
CA SER A 255 -10.73 1.19 -26.72
C SER A 255 -11.14 2.06 -25.55
N PHE A 256 -11.18 1.48 -24.37
CA PHE A 256 -11.29 2.19 -23.12
C PHE A 256 -10.55 1.46 -22.01
N GLN A 257 -10.13 2.20 -20.99
CA GLN A 257 -9.47 1.63 -19.81
C GLN A 257 -9.91 2.33 -18.54
N GLY A 258 -9.59 1.69 -17.41
CA GLY A 258 -9.96 2.22 -16.12
C GLY A 258 -9.52 1.34 -14.96
N THR A 259 -10.16 1.54 -13.82
CA THR A 259 -9.84 0.83 -12.58
C THR A 259 -11.09 0.42 -11.82
N VAL A 260 -10.95 -0.68 -11.05
CA VAL A 260 -11.90 -1.05 -10.00
C VAL A 260 -11.19 -1.04 -8.66
N ARG A 261 -11.87 -0.53 -7.62
CA ARG A 261 -11.40 -0.53 -6.23
C ARG A 261 -12.47 -1.17 -5.36
N TYR A 262 -12.08 -2.08 -4.46
CA TYR A 262 -13.02 -2.82 -3.63
C TYR A 262 -12.37 -3.26 -2.31
N PHE A 263 -13.18 -3.50 -1.27
CA PHE A 263 -12.70 -3.99 0.04
C PHE A 263 -13.02 -5.47 0.31
N HIS A 264 -13.97 -6.05 -0.43
CA HIS A 264 -14.36 -7.45 -0.27
C HIS A 264 -14.04 -8.22 -1.54
N LYS A 265 -13.24 -9.28 -1.42
CA LYS A 265 -12.83 -10.10 -2.57
C LYS A 265 -14.02 -10.62 -3.38
N SER A 266 -15.11 -11.00 -2.69
CA SER A 266 -16.36 -11.42 -3.34
C SER A 266 -16.99 -10.36 -4.24
N ASP A 267 -16.82 -9.07 -3.89
CA ASP A 267 -17.31 -7.97 -4.72
C ASP A 267 -16.42 -7.78 -5.96
N GLY A 268 -15.09 -7.90 -5.80
CA GLY A 268 -14.15 -7.91 -6.92
C GLY A 268 -14.48 -9.00 -7.95
N GLU A 269 -14.66 -10.24 -7.49
CA GLU A 269 -15.06 -11.39 -8.33
C GLU A 269 -16.43 -11.17 -9.01
N LEU A 270 -17.39 -10.60 -8.29
CA LEU A 270 -18.71 -10.27 -8.85
C LEU A 270 -18.59 -9.22 -9.96
N VAL A 271 -17.83 -8.16 -9.70
CA VAL A 271 -17.64 -7.07 -10.67
C VAL A 271 -16.92 -7.58 -11.92
N GLU A 272 -15.85 -8.34 -11.78
CA GLU A 272 -15.16 -8.96 -12.92
C GLU A 272 -16.10 -9.75 -13.80
N LYS A 273 -16.88 -10.64 -13.19
CA LYS A 273 -17.87 -11.47 -13.90
C LYS A 273 -18.90 -10.62 -14.65
N ARG A 274 -19.47 -9.61 -14.00
CA ARG A 274 -20.49 -8.73 -14.60
C ARG A 274 -19.92 -7.85 -15.68
N PHE A 275 -18.73 -7.31 -15.46
CA PHE A 275 -17.99 -6.49 -16.42
C PHE A 275 -17.78 -7.28 -17.74
N LYS A 276 -17.18 -8.46 -17.66
CA LYS A 276 -16.93 -9.32 -18.81
C LYS A 276 -18.23 -9.68 -19.53
N GLN A 277 -19.30 -10.04 -18.79
CA GLN A 277 -20.60 -10.35 -19.37
C GLN A 277 -21.22 -9.16 -20.14
N GLN A 278 -21.21 -7.97 -19.55
CA GLN A 278 -21.79 -6.79 -20.17
C GLN A 278 -21.00 -6.37 -21.42
N VAL A 279 -19.67 -6.33 -21.33
CA VAL A 279 -18.82 -5.97 -22.49
C VAL A 279 -19.06 -6.94 -23.65
N GLN A 280 -19.02 -8.24 -23.43
CA GLN A 280 -19.22 -9.24 -24.49
C GLN A 280 -20.64 -9.19 -25.07
N SER A 281 -21.66 -9.04 -24.21
CA SER A 281 -23.06 -8.99 -24.68
C SER A 281 -23.35 -7.74 -25.49
N ILE A 282 -22.82 -6.59 -25.10
CA ILE A 282 -22.97 -5.33 -25.84
C ILE A 282 -22.23 -5.42 -27.17
N ALA A 283 -20.98 -5.88 -27.17
CA ALA A 283 -20.20 -6.09 -28.39
C ALA A 283 -20.95 -6.96 -29.40
N ALA A 284 -21.47 -8.11 -28.95
CA ALA A 284 -22.25 -9.01 -29.78
C ALA A 284 -23.53 -8.35 -30.33
N GLY A 285 -24.23 -7.53 -29.53
CA GLY A 285 -25.43 -6.79 -29.94
C GLY A 285 -25.15 -5.79 -31.04
N TYR A 286 -23.95 -5.25 -31.15
CA TYR A 286 -23.51 -4.34 -32.21
C TYR A 286 -22.79 -5.07 -33.39
N GLY A 287 -22.69 -6.40 -33.34
CA GLY A 287 -22.00 -7.20 -34.36
C GLY A 287 -20.50 -7.00 -34.42
N ILE A 288 -19.88 -6.69 -33.27
CA ILE A 288 -18.44 -6.51 -33.09
C ILE A 288 -17.89 -7.48 -32.03
N THR A 289 -16.58 -7.51 -31.85
CA THR A 289 -15.92 -8.29 -30.80
C THR A 289 -15.15 -7.41 -29.84
N ALA A 290 -14.85 -7.93 -28.65
CA ALA A 290 -14.10 -7.24 -27.62
C ALA A 290 -13.04 -8.15 -27.01
N ASP A 291 -11.81 -7.64 -26.87
CA ASP A 291 -10.77 -8.20 -26.04
C ASP A 291 -10.73 -7.46 -24.70
N ILE A 292 -10.58 -8.19 -23.61
CA ILE A 292 -10.60 -7.64 -22.24
C ILE A 292 -9.32 -8.09 -21.54
N ASP A 293 -8.46 -7.13 -21.23
CA ASP A 293 -7.36 -7.30 -20.30
C ASP A 293 -7.86 -6.90 -18.91
N TRP A 294 -7.81 -7.82 -17.97
CA TRP A 294 -8.25 -7.63 -16.59
C TRP A 294 -7.10 -8.03 -15.67
N ASP A 295 -6.49 -7.05 -15.03
CA ASP A 295 -5.36 -7.21 -14.15
C ASP A 295 -5.77 -6.88 -12.70
N ASP A 296 -6.05 -7.93 -11.91
CA ASP A 296 -6.34 -7.84 -10.48
C ASP A 296 -5.00 -7.93 -9.72
N PHE A 297 -4.26 -6.83 -9.69
CA PHE A 297 -2.86 -6.82 -9.26
C PHE A 297 -2.68 -6.63 -7.76
N GLN A 298 -3.70 -6.19 -7.01
CA GLN A 298 -3.65 -6.04 -5.55
C GLN A 298 -4.95 -6.51 -4.90
N ASN A 299 -4.83 -7.37 -3.89
CA ASN A 299 -5.96 -7.75 -3.03
C ASN A 299 -6.26 -6.65 -2.00
N PRO A 300 -7.49 -6.60 -1.43
CA PRO A 300 -7.76 -5.77 -0.27
C PRO A 300 -6.81 -6.12 0.88
N LEU A 301 -6.24 -5.10 1.52
CA LEU A 301 -5.39 -5.30 2.69
C LEU A 301 -6.25 -5.48 3.95
N VAL A 302 -6.14 -6.64 4.55
CA VAL A 302 -6.88 -7.05 5.76
C VAL A 302 -5.90 -7.68 6.74
N SER A 303 -5.87 -7.21 7.96
CA SER A 303 -5.04 -7.78 9.03
C SER A 303 -5.60 -9.12 9.54
N ASP A 304 -4.70 -9.95 10.08
CA ASP A 304 -5.12 -11.12 10.86
C ASP A 304 -6.04 -10.70 12.00
N THR A 305 -7.19 -11.40 12.13
CA THR A 305 -8.26 -10.99 13.02
C THR A 305 -7.85 -10.99 14.49
N GLU A 306 -7.11 -12.02 14.93
CA GLU A 306 -6.77 -12.14 16.35
C GLU A 306 -5.56 -11.28 16.69
N LEU A 307 -4.51 -11.30 15.86
CA LEU A 307 -3.32 -10.48 16.10
C LEU A 307 -3.63 -8.99 16.05
N SER A 308 -4.46 -8.54 15.12
CA SER A 308 -4.81 -7.11 15.02
C SER A 308 -5.62 -6.61 16.22
N LYS A 309 -6.50 -7.44 16.80
CA LYS A 309 -7.22 -7.10 18.04
C LYS A 309 -6.27 -6.98 19.24
N ILE A 310 -5.34 -7.92 19.37
CA ILE A 310 -4.35 -7.91 20.46
C ILE A 310 -3.45 -6.67 20.34
N VAL A 311 -3.01 -6.34 19.12
CA VAL A 311 -2.24 -5.12 18.87
C VAL A 311 -3.08 -3.86 19.12
N ALA A 312 -4.35 -3.84 18.73
CA ALA A 312 -5.26 -2.71 18.99
C ALA A 312 -5.45 -2.47 20.51
N ASP A 313 -5.58 -3.55 21.28
CA ASP A 313 -5.67 -3.41 22.73
C ASP A 313 -4.36 -2.87 23.34
N ASN A 314 -3.21 -3.30 22.83
CA ASN A 314 -1.92 -2.79 23.27
C ASN A 314 -1.71 -1.30 22.88
N VAL A 315 -2.20 -0.86 21.72
CA VAL A 315 -2.11 0.55 21.28
C VAL A 315 -2.72 1.51 22.31
N ARG A 316 -3.78 1.13 23.01
CA ARG A 316 -4.44 1.96 24.04
C ARG A 316 -3.55 2.35 25.21
N ASP A 317 -2.45 1.63 25.43
CA ASP A 317 -1.52 1.90 26.51
C ASP A 317 -0.61 3.12 26.22
N TYR A 318 -0.39 3.49 24.94
CA TYR A 318 0.58 4.52 24.55
C TYR A 318 0.08 5.52 23.50
N ALA A 319 -1.04 5.24 22.79
CA ALA A 319 -1.59 6.09 21.76
C ALA A 319 -3.13 6.12 21.81
N GLN A 320 -3.73 7.05 21.10
CA GLN A 320 -5.17 7.10 20.92
C GLN A 320 -5.58 6.13 19.81
N LEU A 321 -6.27 5.04 20.17
CA LEU A 321 -6.84 4.13 19.19
C LEU A 321 -8.06 4.73 18.53
N GLU A 322 -8.03 4.84 17.21
CA GLU A 322 -9.11 5.36 16.37
C GLU A 322 -9.81 4.27 15.55
N PRO A 323 -11.06 4.49 15.15
CA PRO A 323 -11.70 3.64 14.16
C PRO A 323 -10.96 3.66 12.83
N ILE A 324 -10.97 2.52 12.12
CA ILE A 324 -10.41 2.45 10.76
C ILE A 324 -11.34 3.19 9.80
N HIS A 325 -10.83 4.21 9.13
CA HIS A 325 -11.43 4.82 7.96
C HIS A 325 -10.67 4.29 6.74
N PRO A 326 -11.23 3.31 5.99
CA PRO A 326 -10.50 2.63 4.94
C PRO A 326 -10.22 3.57 3.75
N SER A 327 -9.09 3.35 3.08
CA SER A 327 -8.67 4.11 1.91
C SER A 327 -8.91 3.34 0.62
N MET A 328 -9.36 4.04 -0.44
CA MET A 328 -9.43 3.48 -1.80
C MET A 328 -8.07 3.40 -2.51
N ALA A 329 -6.99 3.83 -1.87
CA ALA A 329 -5.63 3.56 -2.32
C ALA A 329 -5.30 2.07 -2.18
N GLY A 330 -4.39 1.58 -3.03
CA GLY A 330 -3.82 0.23 -2.91
C GLY A 330 -2.61 0.24 -1.98
N GLU A 331 -2.20 -0.96 -1.55
CA GLU A 331 -1.01 -1.17 -0.73
C GLU A 331 -0.49 -2.59 -0.99
N ASP A 332 0.75 -2.71 -1.46
CA ASP A 332 1.32 -4.00 -1.86
C ASP A 332 1.70 -4.91 -0.68
N PHE A 333 1.68 -4.41 0.56
CA PHE A 333 1.77 -5.25 1.76
C PHE A 333 0.74 -6.40 1.75
N CYS A 334 -0.35 -6.26 1.00
CA CYS A 334 -1.33 -7.33 0.79
C CYS A 334 -0.71 -8.62 0.22
N ASP A 335 0.42 -8.53 -0.48
CA ASP A 335 1.14 -9.71 -1.01
C ASP A 335 1.82 -10.54 0.09
N PHE A 336 1.98 -10.00 1.29
CA PHE A 336 2.46 -10.77 2.45
C PHE A 336 1.35 -11.62 3.09
N MET A 337 0.06 -11.27 2.88
CA MET A 337 -1.07 -11.97 3.49
C MET A 337 -1.12 -13.48 3.19
N PRO A 338 -0.83 -13.97 1.97
CA PRO A 338 -0.87 -15.40 1.69
C PRO A 338 0.23 -16.23 2.39
N VAL A 339 1.28 -15.60 2.87
CA VAL A 339 2.49 -16.27 3.38
C VAL A 339 2.81 -15.95 4.85
N THR A 340 2.12 -14.99 5.46
CA THR A 340 2.29 -14.61 6.88
C THR A 340 0.93 -14.25 7.51
N MET A 341 0.91 -14.08 8.83
CA MET A 341 -0.19 -13.41 9.53
C MET A 341 0.07 -11.89 9.52
N PRO A 342 -0.68 -11.10 8.75
CA PRO A 342 -0.41 -9.67 8.61
C PRO A 342 -1.03 -8.86 9.73
N VAL A 343 -0.35 -7.81 10.16
CA VAL A 343 -0.91 -6.71 10.97
C VAL A 343 -0.51 -5.41 10.31
N PHE A 344 -1.50 -4.57 10.03
CA PHE A 344 -1.27 -3.27 9.41
C PHE A 344 -2.00 -2.17 10.17
N ALA A 345 -1.40 -0.98 10.25
CA ALA A 345 -1.97 0.16 10.96
C ALA A 345 -1.88 1.44 10.14
N PHE A 346 -2.82 2.37 10.37
CA PHE A 346 -2.62 3.77 10.03
C PHE A 346 -2.05 4.52 11.23
N ILE A 347 -1.01 5.32 10.98
CA ILE A 347 -0.37 6.20 11.96
C ILE A 347 -0.69 7.64 11.58
N GLY A 348 -1.27 8.41 12.50
CA GLY A 348 -1.62 9.80 12.26
C GLY A 348 -0.38 10.66 11.96
N SER A 349 -0.43 11.41 10.85
CA SER A 349 0.72 12.17 10.39
C SER A 349 0.49 13.67 10.22
N ASN A 350 -0.77 14.15 10.28
CA ASN A 350 -1.08 15.59 10.19
C ASN A 350 -2.34 15.95 11.00
N GLY A 351 -3.53 15.57 10.54
CA GLY A 351 -4.81 15.81 11.23
C GLY A 351 -5.38 17.21 11.09
N GLU A 352 -4.75 18.12 10.36
CA GLU A 352 -5.31 19.44 10.08
C GLU A 352 -6.42 19.35 9.02
N GLU A 353 -7.50 20.08 9.23
CA GLU A 353 -8.61 20.12 8.25
C GLU A 353 -8.13 20.71 6.92
N GLY A 354 -8.29 19.95 5.84
CA GLY A 354 -7.88 20.36 4.50
C GLY A 354 -6.38 20.21 4.22
N CYS A 355 -5.63 19.49 5.07
CA CYS A 355 -4.24 19.17 4.76
C CYS A 355 -4.14 18.42 3.43
N PRO A 356 -3.07 18.62 2.64
CA PRO A 356 -2.86 17.90 1.40
C PRO A 356 -2.76 16.39 1.63
N ASP A 357 -3.45 15.62 0.77
CA ASP A 357 -3.43 14.16 0.82
C ASP A 357 -2.17 13.60 0.14
N TRP A 358 -1.96 12.29 0.26
CA TRP A 358 -0.89 11.56 -0.44
C TRP A 358 -0.87 11.90 -1.92
N HIS A 359 0.31 11.81 -2.53
CA HIS A 359 0.59 12.12 -3.93
C HIS A 359 0.38 13.59 -4.31
N SER A 360 0.10 14.47 -3.35
CA SER A 360 0.12 15.91 -3.57
C SER A 360 1.56 16.43 -3.53
N PRO A 361 1.95 17.40 -4.41
CA PRO A 361 3.25 18.07 -4.32
C PRO A 361 3.40 18.90 -3.02
N HIS A 362 2.31 19.13 -2.31
CA HIS A 362 2.24 19.84 -1.03
C HIS A 362 2.04 18.93 0.17
N PHE A 363 2.11 17.60 0.01
CA PHE A 363 1.95 16.66 1.11
C PHE A 363 3.02 16.90 2.19
N VAL A 364 2.58 17.00 3.45
CA VAL A 364 3.45 17.16 4.62
C VAL A 364 3.02 16.21 5.74
N GLY A 365 3.90 15.28 6.08
CA GLY A 365 3.80 14.56 7.34
C GLY A 365 4.63 15.28 8.43
N LEU A 366 4.10 15.35 9.63
CA LEU A 366 4.70 16.06 10.75
C LEU A 366 5.68 15.17 11.54
N ASP A 367 6.78 15.74 12.06
CA ASP A 367 7.74 15.02 12.90
C ASP A 367 7.12 14.47 14.19
N GLU A 368 6.05 15.11 14.69
CA GLU A 368 5.28 14.66 15.85
C GLU A 368 4.67 13.26 15.66
N SER A 369 4.50 12.83 14.42
CA SER A 369 4.07 11.48 14.07
C SER A 369 5.08 10.39 14.44
N LEU A 370 6.36 10.73 14.53
CA LEU A 370 7.45 9.79 14.83
C LEU A 370 7.23 9.05 16.15
N GLN A 371 6.70 9.75 17.17
CA GLN A 371 6.45 9.14 18.48
C GLN A 371 5.54 7.93 18.38
N ALA A 372 4.35 8.11 17.83
CA ALA A 372 3.35 7.04 17.71
C ALA A 372 3.82 5.92 16.76
N GLY A 373 4.50 6.27 15.66
CA GLY A 373 5.01 5.30 14.71
C GLY A 373 6.11 4.40 15.29
N VAL A 374 7.07 4.96 16.00
CA VAL A 374 8.15 4.20 16.66
C VAL A 374 7.57 3.30 17.76
N GLU A 375 6.68 3.83 18.59
CA GLU A 375 6.02 3.07 19.65
C GLU A 375 5.17 1.93 19.07
N PHE A 376 4.47 2.17 17.96
CA PHE A 376 3.69 1.13 17.29
C PHE A 376 4.57 -0.04 16.85
N TYR A 377 5.62 0.20 16.07
CA TYR A 377 6.47 -0.89 15.59
C TYR A 377 7.14 -1.64 16.71
N ALA A 378 7.65 -0.95 17.74
CA ALA A 378 8.32 -1.58 18.86
C ALA A 378 7.38 -2.42 19.72
N ASN A 379 6.24 -1.86 20.13
CA ASN A 379 5.29 -2.53 21.01
C ASN A 379 4.51 -3.64 20.28
N ALA A 380 4.11 -3.42 19.01
CA ALA A 380 3.45 -4.45 18.22
C ALA A 380 4.39 -5.66 17.99
N ALA A 381 5.69 -5.43 17.74
CA ALA A 381 6.67 -6.51 17.60
C ALA A 381 6.74 -7.37 18.86
N LEU A 382 6.88 -6.76 20.04
CA LEU A 382 6.94 -7.49 21.29
C LEU A 382 5.63 -8.21 21.62
N THR A 383 4.50 -7.56 21.37
CA THR A 383 3.15 -8.11 21.58
C THR A 383 2.92 -9.35 20.72
N VAL A 384 3.20 -9.25 19.41
CA VAL A 384 3.02 -10.37 18.47
C VAL A 384 3.98 -11.51 18.77
N LEU A 385 5.25 -11.23 19.09
CA LEU A 385 6.21 -12.26 19.50
C LEU A 385 5.77 -13.00 20.77
N ASN A 386 5.24 -12.29 21.76
CA ASN A 386 4.73 -12.90 22.99
C ASN A 386 3.50 -13.77 22.74
N GLU A 387 2.60 -13.36 21.84
CA GLU A 387 1.41 -14.14 21.50
C GLU A 387 1.76 -15.42 20.75
N LEU A 388 2.76 -15.38 19.87
CA LEU A 388 3.18 -16.54 19.07
C LEU A 388 4.19 -17.47 19.80
N SER A 389 4.64 -17.13 21.01
CA SER A 389 5.57 -17.89 21.83
C SER A 389 4.84 -18.78 22.82
#